data_cdf698eff5c8f85b2aa0a7adcd29dc01
#
_entry.id   cdf698eff5c8f85b2aa0a7adcd29dc01
#
_cell.length_a   1.000
_cell.length_b   1.000
_cell.length_c   1.000
_cell.angle_alpha   90.00
_cell.angle_beta   90.00
_cell.angle_gamma   90.00
#
_symmetry.space_group_name_H-M   'P 1'
#
loop_
_entity.id
_entity.type
_entity.pdbx_description
1 polymer ?
#
loop_
_entity_poly.entity_id
_entity_poly.type
_entity_poly.pdbx_seq_one_letter_code
_entity_poly.pdbx_strand_id
1 'polypeptide(L)'
;MHRRLLSLLILITTTAALAQTLPPPNTRELRAGKVGALIRNADLFVAPNTDGSKIQTVSAGHEVAITDSSKGWLRVFANTDIEQNPDEVDIFGLDARAVPASGWILDKGVVRKGQPGGDLILFGAAVSAEADAESSHGRRESAEDARLLYKRLGEYFPDSPLAPEAAWRSADIRWQLEHEDVQTRPSAHEKENYMRGQMNESEMHKLEKKYPHTKWADLAAWDLIQNKICGDWQGSIKCPLKEADLYEKYVTDHPDSPRAAESLYDAAWRMAAAGDMYAGEDDAKRAAESRAKATELGKQVEARFPKTDYAARAATLVYKVEQSIPIYGSDRD
;
A
#
# COMPACT_ATOMS: atom_id res chain seq x y z
N MET A 1 -94.69 2.14 -5.67
CA MET A 1 -93.68 2.00 -4.58
C MET A 1 -92.33 1.78 -5.28
N HIS A 2 -91.54 2.89 -5.39
CA HIS A 2 -90.20 2.86 -6.00
C HIS A 2 -89.17 3.16 -4.92
N ARG A 3 -88.35 2.15 -4.53
CA ARG A 3 -87.23 2.29 -3.66
C ARG A 3 -86.01 2.70 -4.50
N ARG A 4 -85.50 3.94 -4.31
CA ARG A 4 -84.22 4.38 -4.83
C ARG A 4 -83.09 3.95 -3.90
N LEU A 5 -82.22 3.12 -4.39
CA LEU A 5 -80.95 2.77 -3.75
C LEU A 5 -79.94 3.84 -4.07
N LEU A 6 -79.46 4.56 -3.05
CA LEU A 6 -78.34 5.51 -3.14
C LEU A 6 -77.03 4.71 -2.94
N SER A 7 -76.27 4.55 -4.02
CA SER A 7 -74.93 3.95 -3.92
C SER A 7 -73.94 5.05 -3.52
N LEU A 8 -73.36 4.90 -2.32
CA LEU A 8 -72.31 5.78 -1.78
C LEU A 8 -70.97 5.32 -2.34
N LEU A 9 -70.36 6.09 -3.26
CA LEU A 9 -69.04 5.83 -3.79
C LEU A 9 -68.01 6.42 -2.83
N ILE A 10 -67.31 5.56 -2.08
CA ILE A 10 -66.20 5.95 -1.22
C ILE A 10 -64.95 6.07 -2.12
N LEU A 11 -64.47 7.28 -2.35
CA LEU A 11 -63.22 7.58 -3.06
C LEU A 11 -62.07 7.41 -2.03
N ILE A 12 -61.38 6.30 -2.08
CA ILE A 12 -60.15 6.10 -1.31
C ILE A 12 -58.99 6.80 -2.08
N THR A 13 -58.62 7.98 -1.66
CA THR A 13 -57.42 8.65 -2.13
C THR A 13 -56.21 8.07 -1.43
N THR A 14 -55.52 7.16 -2.07
CA THR A 14 -54.19 6.69 -1.63
C THR A 14 -53.19 7.82 -1.88
N THR A 15 -52.82 8.55 -0.85
CA THR A 15 -51.63 9.43 -0.87
C THR A 15 -50.40 8.53 -0.89
N ALA A 16 -49.84 8.36 -2.07
CA ALA A 16 -48.49 7.79 -2.19
C ALA A 16 -47.52 8.82 -1.56
N ALA A 17 -47.04 8.51 -0.36
CA ALA A 17 -45.94 9.21 0.24
C ALA A 17 -44.71 8.96 -0.64
N LEU A 18 -44.33 9.89 -1.48
CA LEU A 18 -43.04 9.94 -2.13
C LEU A 18 -42.00 10.01 -1.00
N ALA A 19 -41.36 8.90 -0.69
CA ALA A 19 -40.15 8.88 0.10
C ALA A 19 -39.12 9.72 -0.67
N GLN A 20 -39.00 10.99 -0.29
CA GLN A 20 -37.88 11.80 -0.76
C GLN A 20 -36.62 11.16 -0.23
N THR A 21 -35.88 10.49 -1.10
CA THR A 21 -34.52 10.08 -0.81
C THR A 21 -33.72 11.36 -0.57
N LEU A 22 -33.40 11.62 0.69
CA LEU A 22 -32.49 12.71 1.04
C LEU A 22 -31.21 12.52 0.23
N PRO A 23 -30.64 13.62 -0.33
CA PRO A 23 -29.37 13.52 -1.01
C PRO A 23 -28.33 12.91 -0.05
N PRO A 24 -27.37 12.11 -0.56
CA PRO A 24 -26.33 11.55 0.29
C PRO A 24 -25.60 12.68 1.04
N PRO A 25 -25.23 12.48 2.30
CA PRO A 25 -24.55 13.51 3.08
C PRO A 25 -23.25 13.93 2.39
N ASN A 26 -22.96 15.24 2.41
CA ASN A 26 -21.69 15.75 1.89
C ASN A 26 -20.54 15.28 2.80
N THR A 27 -19.85 14.24 2.38
CA THR A 27 -18.76 13.62 3.15
C THR A 27 -17.64 14.61 3.47
N ARG A 28 -17.34 15.55 2.56
CA ARG A 28 -16.32 16.57 2.78
C ARG A 28 -16.70 17.53 3.92
N GLU A 29 -17.96 17.94 4.01
CA GLU A 29 -18.44 18.78 5.11
C GLU A 29 -18.45 18.02 6.45
N LEU A 30 -18.85 16.76 6.45
CA LEU A 30 -18.82 15.91 7.64
C LEU A 30 -17.38 15.77 8.17
N ARG A 31 -16.41 15.51 7.30
CA ARG A 31 -14.99 15.37 7.66
C ARG A 31 -14.32 16.70 8.06
N ALA A 32 -14.88 17.84 7.70
CA ALA A 32 -14.42 19.14 8.18
C ALA A 32 -14.78 19.40 9.65
N GLY A 33 -15.70 18.62 10.22
CA GLY A 33 -16.13 18.67 11.62
C GLY A 33 -15.22 17.88 12.58
N LYS A 34 -15.82 17.38 13.63
CA LYS A 34 -15.12 16.50 14.58
C LYS A 34 -14.99 15.09 13.99
N VAL A 35 -13.79 14.58 13.88
CA VAL A 35 -13.53 13.24 13.36
C VAL A 35 -12.72 12.39 14.36
N GLY A 36 -12.82 11.09 14.22
CA GLY A 36 -12.04 10.11 14.96
C GLY A 36 -11.75 8.87 14.14
N ALA A 37 -10.59 8.25 14.36
CA ALA A 37 -10.19 6.99 13.76
C ALA A 37 -10.46 5.83 14.71
N LEU A 38 -10.96 4.72 14.19
CA LEU A 38 -11.20 3.51 14.97
C LEU A 38 -9.90 2.70 15.07
N ILE A 39 -9.50 2.33 16.30
CA ILE A 39 -8.36 1.41 16.50
C ILE A 39 -8.79 -0.06 16.60
N ARG A 40 -10.06 -0.34 16.44
CA ARG A 40 -10.69 -1.66 16.43
C ARG A 40 -12.03 -1.59 15.74
N ASN A 41 -12.55 -2.72 15.31
CA ASN A 41 -13.89 -2.81 14.76
C ASN A 41 -14.94 -2.29 15.75
N ALA A 42 -15.88 -1.50 15.26
CA ALA A 42 -16.96 -0.91 16.02
C ALA A 42 -18.32 -1.22 15.37
N ASP A 43 -19.25 -1.72 16.17
CA ASP A 43 -20.64 -1.93 15.73
C ASP A 43 -21.41 -0.61 15.74
N LEU A 44 -22.06 -0.31 14.63
CA LEU A 44 -22.91 0.86 14.43
C LEU A 44 -24.37 0.46 14.71
N PHE A 45 -25.03 1.14 15.65
CA PHE A 45 -26.39 0.86 16.08
C PHE A 45 -27.36 1.99 15.72
N VAL A 46 -28.63 1.68 15.59
CA VAL A 46 -29.70 2.67 15.36
C VAL A 46 -29.87 3.61 16.56
N ALA A 47 -29.67 3.09 17.78
CA ALA A 47 -29.83 3.82 19.05
C ALA A 47 -28.60 3.60 19.97
N PRO A 48 -28.36 4.46 20.98
CA PRO A 48 -27.21 4.35 21.88
C PRO A 48 -27.44 3.26 22.95
N ASN A 49 -27.65 2.02 22.53
CA ASN A 49 -27.71 0.83 23.35
C ASN A 49 -27.28 -0.40 22.52
N THR A 50 -26.81 -1.44 23.20
CA THR A 50 -26.34 -2.69 22.59
C THR A 50 -27.46 -3.67 22.26
N ASP A 51 -28.66 -3.46 22.80
CA ASP A 51 -29.83 -4.29 22.55
C ASP A 51 -30.61 -3.82 21.31
N GLY A 52 -30.19 -2.67 20.75
CA GLY A 52 -30.75 -2.10 19.53
C GLY A 52 -30.33 -2.82 18.26
N SER A 53 -31.03 -2.52 17.17
CA SER A 53 -30.68 -3.04 15.85
C SER A 53 -29.31 -2.53 15.42
N LYS A 54 -28.42 -3.47 15.12
CA LYS A 54 -27.11 -3.21 14.50
C LYS A 54 -27.31 -2.89 13.01
N ILE A 55 -26.70 -1.81 12.56
CA ILE A 55 -26.72 -1.37 11.14
C ILE A 55 -25.61 -2.10 10.37
N GLN A 56 -24.36 -1.99 10.87
CA GLN A 56 -23.17 -2.60 10.27
C GLN A 56 -22.03 -2.65 11.29
N THR A 57 -20.92 -3.27 10.93
CA THR A 57 -19.63 -3.11 11.60
C THR A 57 -18.75 -2.20 10.78
N VAL A 58 -18.03 -1.26 11.41
CA VAL A 58 -17.02 -0.41 10.82
C VAL A 58 -15.67 -0.93 11.24
N SER A 59 -14.78 -1.20 10.29
CA SER A 59 -13.47 -1.80 10.53
C SER A 59 -12.49 -0.80 11.17
N ALA A 60 -11.42 -1.32 11.75
CA ALA A 60 -10.32 -0.52 12.25
C ALA A 60 -9.70 0.33 11.13
N GLY A 61 -9.07 1.44 11.49
CA GLY A 61 -8.47 2.38 10.54
C GLY A 61 -9.44 3.34 9.87
N HIS A 62 -10.74 3.00 9.79
CA HIS A 62 -11.73 3.91 9.21
C HIS A 62 -11.98 5.14 10.08
N GLU A 63 -12.25 6.25 9.38
CA GLU A 63 -12.62 7.52 9.99
C GLU A 63 -14.13 7.59 10.19
N VAL A 64 -14.54 8.12 11.33
CA VAL A 64 -15.94 8.44 11.61
C VAL A 64 -16.09 9.94 11.87
N ALA A 65 -17.10 10.57 11.27
CA ALA A 65 -17.47 11.96 11.56
C ALA A 65 -18.40 11.99 12.78
N ILE A 66 -18.00 12.65 13.85
CA ILE A 66 -18.71 12.68 15.14
C ILE A 66 -19.67 13.85 15.15
N THR A 67 -20.96 13.59 15.25
CA THR A 67 -22.02 14.62 15.24
C THR A 67 -22.60 14.90 16.62
N ASP A 68 -22.60 13.91 17.52
CA ASP A 68 -23.15 14.04 18.87
C ASP A 68 -22.49 13.05 19.84
N SER A 69 -22.70 13.22 21.14
CA SER A 69 -22.23 12.30 22.17
C SER A 69 -23.22 12.19 23.34
N SER A 70 -23.45 10.98 23.84
CA SER A 70 -24.38 10.75 24.96
C SER A 70 -23.96 9.51 25.74
N LYS A 71 -23.71 9.68 27.06
CA LYS A 71 -23.49 8.60 28.03
C LYS A 71 -22.54 7.46 27.58
N GLY A 72 -21.37 7.85 27.00
CA GLY A 72 -20.37 6.88 26.52
C GLY A 72 -20.66 6.33 25.11
N TRP A 73 -21.57 6.95 24.38
CA TRP A 73 -21.86 6.70 22.97
C TRP A 73 -21.54 7.93 22.13
N LEU A 74 -21.15 7.69 20.89
CA LEU A 74 -20.95 8.72 19.86
C LEU A 74 -21.97 8.48 18.75
N ARG A 75 -22.66 9.56 18.36
CA ARG A 75 -23.41 9.57 17.11
C ARG A 75 -22.46 9.94 15.99
N VAL A 76 -22.37 9.08 14.98
CA VAL A 76 -21.40 9.24 13.92
C VAL A 76 -22.03 9.05 12.53
N PHE A 77 -21.34 9.57 11.52
CA PHE A 77 -21.40 9.05 10.17
C PHE A 77 -20.16 8.20 9.93
N ALA A 78 -20.37 6.94 9.57
CA ALA A 78 -19.35 6.01 9.14
C ALA A 78 -19.20 6.00 7.61
N ASN A 79 -18.12 5.40 7.10
CA ASN A 79 -17.83 5.28 5.67
C ASN A 79 -17.70 6.63 4.94
N THR A 80 -17.27 7.67 5.66
CA THR A 80 -17.08 9.00 5.10
C THR A 80 -15.74 9.18 4.40
N ASP A 81 -14.83 8.27 4.65
CA ASP A 81 -13.45 8.25 4.16
C ASP A 81 -13.24 7.29 2.98
N ILE A 82 -14.27 6.57 2.60
CA ILE A 82 -14.26 5.74 1.41
C ILE A 82 -14.29 6.68 0.20
N GLU A 83 -13.14 6.83 -0.43
CA GLU A 83 -13.02 7.65 -1.63
C GLU A 83 -13.77 6.95 -2.77
N GLN A 84 -14.83 7.57 -3.23
CA GLN A 84 -15.49 7.19 -4.48
C GLN A 84 -14.63 7.70 -5.64
N ASN A 85 -13.43 7.18 -5.76
CA ASN A 85 -12.61 7.42 -6.93
C ASN A 85 -12.91 6.32 -7.95
N PRO A 86 -13.56 6.62 -9.09
CA PRO A 86 -13.87 5.61 -10.10
C PRO A 86 -12.61 4.98 -10.72
N ASP A 87 -11.44 5.63 -10.57
CA ASP A 87 -10.15 5.14 -11.05
C ASP A 87 -9.38 4.34 -9.98
N GLU A 88 -9.76 4.41 -8.72
CA GLU A 88 -9.33 3.49 -7.69
C GLU A 88 -10.20 2.24 -7.79
N VAL A 89 -9.79 1.32 -8.66
CA VAL A 89 -10.33 -0.04 -8.64
C VAL A 89 -10.11 -0.54 -7.21
N ASP A 90 -11.22 -0.84 -6.53
CA ASP A 90 -11.18 -1.56 -5.25
C ASP A 90 -10.52 -2.91 -5.49
N ILE A 91 -9.19 -2.92 -5.40
CA ILE A 91 -8.35 -4.11 -5.61
C ILE A 91 -8.74 -5.20 -4.61
N PHE A 92 -9.43 -4.80 -3.53
CA PHE A 92 -9.74 -5.67 -2.41
C PHE A 92 -11.20 -6.11 -2.34
N GLY A 93 -12.10 -5.51 -3.12
CA GLY A 93 -13.52 -5.87 -3.16
C GLY A 93 -14.28 -5.65 -1.84
N LEU A 94 -13.63 -5.03 -0.84
CA LEU A 94 -14.14 -4.93 0.52
C LEU A 94 -15.01 -3.70 0.74
N ASP A 95 -14.71 -2.59 0.06
CA ASP A 95 -15.32 -1.29 0.33
C ASP A 95 -16.15 -0.70 -0.82
N ALA A 96 -16.14 -1.31 -2.00
CA ALA A 96 -16.78 -0.77 -3.22
C ALA A 96 -18.29 -0.45 -3.11
N ARG A 97 -18.92 -0.78 -1.98
CA ARG A 97 -20.36 -0.58 -1.75
C ARG A 97 -20.70 0.12 -0.44
N ALA A 98 -19.71 0.54 0.33
CA ALA A 98 -19.99 1.16 1.61
C ALA A 98 -20.55 2.58 1.40
N VAL A 99 -21.82 2.75 1.72
CA VAL A 99 -22.52 4.04 1.68
C VAL A 99 -22.35 4.71 3.05
N PRO A 100 -22.15 6.03 3.13
CA PRO A 100 -22.15 6.75 4.39
C PRO A 100 -23.40 6.40 5.21
N ALA A 101 -23.20 5.89 6.43
CA ALA A 101 -24.27 5.46 7.32
C ALA A 101 -24.21 6.23 8.64
N SER A 102 -25.37 6.72 9.13
CA SER A 102 -25.46 7.37 10.43
C SER A 102 -25.96 6.43 11.50
N GLY A 103 -25.33 6.45 12.67
CA GLY A 103 -25.75 5.65 13.81
C GLY A 103 -24.94 5.97 15.05
N TRP A 104 -24.99 5.08 16.02
CA TRP A 104 -24.32 5.19 17.31
C TRP A 104 -23.28 4.10 17.49
N ILE A 105 -22.08 4.49 17.91
CA ILE A 105 -20.99 3.59 18.31
C ILE A 105 -20.64 3.85 19.77
N LEU A 106 -20.06 2.85 20.45
CA LEU A 106 -19.47 3.07 21.77
C LEU A 106 -18.27 4.04 21.64
N ASP A 107 -18.15 4.98 22.58
CA ASP A 107 -16.95 5.84 22.71
C ASP A 107 -15.80 5.06 23.33
N LYS A 108 -15.37 3.99 22.64
CA LYS A 108 -14.27 3.12 23.01
C LYS A 108 -13.44 2.76 21.79
N GLY A 109 -12.15 3.09 21.82
CA GLY A 109 -11.26 2.81 20.70
C GLY A 109 -11.40 3.82 19.56
N VAL A 110 -11.81 5.05 19.86
CA VAL A 110 -11.90 6.16 18.90
C VAL A 110 -10.81 7.17 19.25
N VAL A 111 -9.79 7.30 18.40
CA VAL A 111 -8.73 8.29 18.52
C VAL A 111 -9.13 9.54 17.75
N ARG A 112 -9.26 10.67 18.46
CA ARG A 112 -9.69 11.93 17.85
C ARG A 112 -8.50 12.69 17.25
N LYS A 113 -8.76 13.40 16.18
CA LYS A 113 -7.76 14.30 15.58
C LYS A 113 -7.26 15.30 16.61
N GLY A 114 -5.92 15.40 16.77
CA GLY A 114 -5.27 16.27 17.75
C GLY A 114 -5.35 15.79 19.22
N GLN A 115 -5.82 14.57 19.48
CA GLN A 115 -5.81 13.99 20.82
C GLN A 115 -4.38 13.82 21.33
N PRO A 116 -4.05 14.28 22.56
CA PRO A 116 -2.72 14.07 23.13
C PRO A 116 -2.33 12.57 23.17
N GLY A 117 -1.14 12.24 22.64
CA GLY A 117 -0.66 10.85 22.54
C GLY A 117 -1.42 9.98 21.53
N GLY A 118 -2.33 10.56 20.75
CA GLY A 118 -3.11 9.83 19.75
C GLY A 118 -2.26 9.24 18.63
N ASP A 119 -1.14 9.87 18.30
CA ASP A 119 -0.16 9.36 17.33
C ASP A 119 0.46 8.04 17.79
N LEU A 120 0.89 7.92 19.04
CA LEU A 120 1.39 6.67 19.61
C LEU A 120 0.32 5.58 19.65
N ILE A 121 -0.93 5.95 19.98
CA ILE A 121 -2.05 4.99 20.00
C ILE A 121 -2.33 4.45 18.62
N LEU A 122 -2.41 5.32 17.58
CA LEU A 122 -2.64 4.89 16.22
C LEU A 122 -1.48 4.05 15.69
N PHE A 123 -0.23 4.46 15.95
CA PHE A 123 0.94 3.72 15.52
C PHE A 123 0.99 2.32 16.15
N GLY A 124 0.77 2.21 17.46
CA GLY A 124 0.75 0.93 18.15
C GLY A 124 -0.35 -0.01 17.66
N ALA A 125 -1.55 0.52 17.40
CA ALA A 125 -2.64 -0.25 16.81
C ALA A 125 -2.29 -0.74 15.38
N ALA A 126 -1.66 0.12 14.58
CA ALA A 126 -1.22 -0.22 13.23
C ALA A 126 -0.16 -1.34 13.24
N VAL A 127 0.87 -1.22 14.08
CA VAL A 127 1.91 -2.27 14.25
C VAL A 127 1.30 -3.61 14.67
N SER A 128 0.30 -3.58 15.55
CA SER A 128 -0.38 -4.82 15.98
C SER A 128 -1.16 -5.46 14.82
N ALA A 129 -1.86 -4.66 14.02
CA ALA A 129 -2.61 -5.15 12.87
C ALA A 129 -1.66 -5.68 11.75
N GLU A 130 -0.50 -5.01 11.54
CA GLU A 130 0.54 -5.46 10.61
C GLU A 130 1.11 -6.82 11.04
N ALA A 131 1.44 -6.98 12.33
CA ALA A 131 1.91 -8.26 12.89
C ALA A 131 0.85 -9.37 12.79
N ASP A 132 -0.43 -9.04 12.96
CA ASP A 132 -1.53 -9.98 12.76
C ASP A 132 -1.64 -10.42 11.29
N ALA A 133 -1.40 -9.50 10.33
CA ALA A 133 -1.41 -9.80 8.91
C ALA A 133 -0.25 -10.73 8.50
N GLU A 134 0.93 -10.54 9.09
CA GLU A 134 2.14 -11.36 8.84
C GLU A 134 2.09 -12.74 9.50
N SER A 135 1.14 -12.99 10.40
CA SER A 135 1.03 -14.26 11.09
C SER A 135 0.68 -15.40 10.13
N SER A 136 0.97 -16.65 10.51
CA SER A 136 0.67 -17.85 9.70
C SER A 136 -0.82 -18.03 9.36
N HIS A 137 -1.69 -17.33 10.07
CA HIS A 137 -3.13 -17.28 9.83
C HIS A 137 -3.58 -15.84 9.53
N GLY A 138 -2.64 -15.02 9.05
CA GLY A 138 -2.86 -13.62 8.75
C GLY A 138 -4.02 -13.41 7.78
N ARG A 139 -4.74 -12.32 7.99
CA ARG A 139 -5.88 -11.95 7.14
C ARG A 139 -5.53 -10.71 6.35
N ARG A 140 -5.95 -10.66 5.11
CA ARG A 140 -5.76 -9.50 4.24
C ARG A 140 -6.42 -8.23 4.83
N GLU A 141 -7.55 -8.39 5.51
CA GLU A 141 -8.22 -7.30 6.22
C GLU A 141 -7.34 -6.68 7.30
N SER A 142 -6.50 -7.48 7.99
CA SER A 142 -5.56 -6.94 9.00
C SER A 142 -4.47 -6.07 8.37
N ALA A 143 -4.00 -6.40 7.16
CA ALA A 143 -3.08 -5.55 6.42
C ALA A 143 -3.73 -4.21 6.02
N GLU A 144 -4.99 -4.25 5.56
CA GLU A 144 -5.73 -3.02 5.23
C GLU A 144 -6.03 -2.18 6.47
N ASP A 145 -6.41 -2.80 7.59
CA ASP A 145 -6.58 -2.13 8.88
C ASP A 145 -5.28 -1.41 9.30
N ALA A 146 -4.11 -2.08 9.18
CA ALA A 146 -2.80 -1.50 9.46
C ALA A 146 -2.51 -0.30 8.56
N ARG A 147 -2.71 -0.46 7.25
CA ARG A 147 -2.53 0.59 6.24
C ARG A 147 -3.33 1.84 6.58
N LEU A 148 -4.62 1.67 6.88
CA LEU A 148 -5.51 2.78 7.20
C LEU A 148 -5.13 3.47 8.52
N LEU A 149 -4.75 2.72 9.56
CA LEU A 149 -4.30 3.26 10.83
C LEU A 149 -3.02 4.12 10.66
N TYR A 150 -2.04 3.65 9.89
CA TYR A 150 -0.85 4.44 9.54
C TYR A 150 -1.21 5.70 8.76
N LYS A 151 -2.11 5.60 7.77
CA LYS A 151 -2.62 6.75 7.01
C LYS A 151 -3.26 7.79 7.94
N ARG A 152 -4.10 7.36 8.90
CA ARG A 152 -4.75 8.25 9.88
C ARG A 152 -3.75 8.96 10.78
N LEU A 153 -2.67 8.30 11.17
CA LEU A 153 -1.62 8.97 11.92
C LEU A 153 -1.06 10.16 11.15
N GLY A 154 -0.68 9.96 9.89
CA GLY A 154 -0.15 11.03 9.05
C GLY A 154 -1.12 12.18 8.75
N GLU A 155 -2.44 11.89 8.76
CA GLU A 155 -3.52 12.88 8.56
C GLU A 155 -3.86 13.65 9.85
N TYR A 156 -3.84 12.98 11.01
CA TYR A 156 -4.28 13.56 12.29
C TYR A 156 -3.13 14.22 13.06
N PHE A 157 -1.92 13.71 12.87
CA PHE A 157 -0.71 14.13 13.60
C PHE A 157 0.46 14.35 12.61
N PRO A 158 0.33 15.28 11.64
CA PRO A 158 1.34 15.47 10.59
C PRO A 158 2.71 15.90 11.13
N ASP A 159 2.74 16.50 12.33
CA ASP A 159 3.97 16.95 12.99
C ASP A 159 4.56 15.89 13.95
N SER A 160 3.95 14.72 14.03
CA SER A 160 4.50 13.60 14.83
C SER A 160 5.82 13.11 14.23
N PRO A 161 6.83 12.79 15.06
CA PRO A 161 8.07 12.17 14.59
C PRO A 161 7.83 10.79 13.95
N LEU A 162 6.67 10.17 14.20
CA LEU A 162 6.27 8.90 13.60
C LEU A 162 5.60 9.07 12.23
N ALA A 163 5.21 10.30 11.85
CA ALA A 163 4.46 10.53 10.62
C ALA A 163 5.21 10.10 9.33
N PRO A 164 6.53 10.30 9.17
CA PRO A 164 7.25 9.82 7.99
C PRO A 164 7.26 8.29 7.91
N GLU A 165 7.49 7.59 9.03
CA GLU A 165 7.44 6.13 9.09
C GLU A 165 6.04 5.59 8.78
N ALA A 166 5.02 6.16 9.42
CA ALA A 166 3.64 5.76 9.19
C ALA A 166 3.22 5.96 7.72
N ALA A 167 3.63 7.07 7.11
CA ALA A 167 3.34 7.32 5.69
C ALA A 167 4.00 6.26 4.78
N TRP A 168 5.26 5.89 5.07
CA TRP A 168 5.94 4.85 4.30
C TRP A 168 5.28 3.48 4.51
N ARG A 169 5.04 3.04 5.76
CA ARG A 169 4.41 1.74 6.02
C ARG A 169 3.02 1.63 5.38
N SER A 170 2.23 2.71 5.42
CA SER A 170 0.93 2.74 4.73
C SER A 170 1.07 2.53 3.22
N ALA A 171 2.03 3.24 2.59
CA ALA A 171 2.29 3.13 1.16
C ALA A 171 2.87 1.77 0.78
N ASP A 172 3.80 1.24 1.60
CA ASP A 172 4.46 -0.05 1.39
C ASP A 172 3.47 -1.22 1.51
N ILE A 173 2.60 -1.23 2.53
CA ILE A 173 1.55 -2.27 2.64
C ILE A 173 0.68 -2.28 1.39
N ARG A 174 0.24 -1.12 0.91
CA ARG A 174 -0.53 -1.02 -0.34
C ARG A 174 0.27 -1.57 -1.52
N TRP A 175 1.53 -1.18 -1.64
CA TRP A 175 2.44 -1.62 -2.68
C TRP A 175 2.59 -3.15 -2.71
N GLN A 176 2.79 -3.77 -1.55
CA GLN A 176 2.92 -5.22 -1.42
C GLN A 176 1.62 -5.95 -1.81
N LEU A 177 0.46 -5.45 -1.38
CA LEU A 177 -0.83 -6.02 -1.72
C LEU A 177 -1.12 -5.91 -3.23
N GLU A 178 -0.77 -4.78 -3.86
CA GLU A 178 -0.87 -4.62 -5.32
C GLU A 178 0.13 -5.51 -6.06
N HIS A 179 1.36 -5.64 -5.53
CA HIS A 179 2.38 -6.51 -6.10
C HIS A 179 1.94 -7.98 -6.08
N GLU A 180 1.39 -8.46 -4.96
CA GLU A 180 0.82 -9.80 -4.85
C GLU A 180 -0.25 -10.04 -5.93
N ASP A 181 -1.18 -9.11 -6.11
CA ASP A 181 -2.21 -9.19 -7.13
C ASP A 181 -1.62 -9.22 -8.55
N VAL A 182 -0.65 -8.35 -8.84
CA VAL A 182 0.05 -8.31 -10.13
C VAL A 182 0.76 -9.63 -10.43
N GLN A 183 1.41 -10.25 -9.44
CA GLN A 183 2.11 -11.53 -9.60
C GLN A 183 1.20 -12.71 -9.90
N THR A 184 -0.09 -12.63 -9.58
CA THR A 184 -1.06 -13.68 -9.92
C THR A 184 -1.56 -13.59 -11.36
N ARG A 185 -1.29 -12.49 -12.05
CA ARG A 185 -1.77 -12.28 -13.44
C ARG A 185 -0.91 -13.01 -14.47
N PRO A 186 -1.50 -13.54 -15.55
CA PRO A 186 -0.74 -14.19 -16.61
C PRO A 186 0.37 -13.30 -17.20
N SER A 187 0.17 -11.98 -17.19
CA SER A 187 1.14 -11.01 -17.71
C SER A 187 2.33 -10.73 -16.77
N ALA A 188 2.36 -11.31 -15.55
CA ALA A 188 3.42 -11.07 -14.59
C ALA A 188 4.84 -11.39 -15.13
N HIS A 189 4.93 -12.39 -16.01
CA HIS A 189 6.17 -12.86 -16.62
C HIS A 189 6.54 -12.16 -17.92
N GLU A 190 5.72 -11.21 -18.41
CA GLU A 190 6.05 -10.46 -19.61
C GLU A 190 7.35 -9.67 -19.43
N LYS A 191 8.23 -9.75 -20.43
CA LYS A 191 9.55 -9.10 -20.39
C LYS A 191 9.42 -7.58 -20.25
N GLU A 192 8.58 -6.99 -21.08
CA GLU A 192 8.42 -5.55 -21.13
C GLU A 192 7.55 -5.06 -19.94
N ASN A 193 8.06 -4.12 -19.17
CA ASN A 193 7.38 -3.62 -17.98
C ASN A 193 5.99 -3.01 -18.26
N TYR A 194 5.79 -2.37 -19.42
CA TYR A 194 4.49 -1.80 -19.80
C TYR A 194 3.42 -2.84 -20.19
N MET A 195 3.81 -4.11 -20.40
CA MET A 195 2.88 -5.22 -20.67
C MET A 195 2.41 -5.90 -19.38
N ARG A 196 3.11 -5.67 -18.26
CA ARG A 196 2.74 -6.19 -16.95
C ARG A 196 1.77 -5.25 -16.26
N GLY A 197 1.01 -5.74 -15.28
CA GLY A 197 0.31 -4.87 -14.34
C GLY A 197 1.32 -4.01 -13.58
N GLN A 198 0.99 -2.73 -13.40
CA GLN A 198 1.82 -1.80 -12.65
C GLN A 198 1.18 -1.52 -11.29
N MET A 199 2.00 -1.40 -10.25
CA MET A 199 1.55 -0.90 -8.97
C MET A 199 1.33 0.61 -9.05
N ASN A 200 0.43 1.14 -8.22
CA ASN A 200 0.13 2.56 -8.20
C ASN A 200 1.22 3.35 -7.44
N GLU A 201 1.98 4.15 -8.17
CA GLU A 201 3.13 4.91 -7.67
C GLU A 201 2.76 6.16 -6.85
N SER A 202 1.47 6.55 -6.84
CA SER A 202 1.05 7.87 -6.36
C SER A 202 1.36 8.13 -4.88
N GLU A 203 1.23 7.12 -4.00
CA GLU A 203 1.52 7.27 -2.57
C GLU A 203 3.02 7.33 -2.30
N MET A 204 3.82 6.54 -3.02
CA MET A 204 5.29 6.58 -2.95
C MET A 204 5.82 7.95 -3.37
N HIS A 205 5.36 8.50 -4.49
CA HIS A 205 5.76 9.85 -4.93
C HIS A 205 5.28 10.97 -3.99
N LYS A 206 4.10 10.85 -3.40
CA LYS A 206 3.65 11.80 -2.36
C LYS A 206 4.57 11.76 -1.15
N LEU A 207 5.03 10.59 -0.75
CA LEU A 207 5.94 10.40 0.37
C LEU A 207 7.32 11.03 0.09
N GLU A 208 7.93 10.73 -1.07
CA GLU A 208 9.20 11.35 -1.50
C GLU A 208 9.13 12.88 -1.44
N LYS A 209 8.04 13.44 -1.94
CA LYS A 209 7.83 14.89 -1.96
C LYS A 209 7.60 15.48 -0.56
N LYS A 210 6.91 14.77 0.33
CA LYS A 210 6.53 15.28 1.65
C LYS A 210 7.66 15.15 2.66
N TYR A 211 8.48 14.10 2.57
CA TYR A 211 9.53 13.76 3.51
C TYR A 211 10.90 13.56 2.82
N PRO A 212 11.36 14.53 2.00
CA PRO A 212 12.61 14.38 1.26
C PRO A 212 13.80 14.19 2.21
N HIS A 213 14.82 13.50 1.75
CA HIS A 213 16.05 13.22 2.52
C HIS A 213 15.84 12.41 3.81
N THR A 214 14.80 11.61 3.86
CA THR A 214 14.57 10.65 4.95
C THR A 214 14.78 9.23 4.43
N LYS A 215 15.19 8.31 5.33
CA LYS A 215 15.28 6.89 4.96
C LYS A 215 13.97 6.32 4.39
N TRP A 216 12.83 6.94 4.74
CA TRP A 216 11.51 6.50 4.28
C TRP A 216 11.26 6.90 2.82
N ALA A 217 11.71 8.09 2.41
CA ALA A 217 11.71 8.49 1.01
C ALA A 217 12.67 7.62 0.17
N ASP A 218 13.83 7.28 0.74
CA ASP A 218 14.78 6.38 0.07
C ASP A 218 14.19 4.98 -0.14
N LEU A 219 13.45 4.45 0.86
CA LEU A 219 12.75 3.17 0.74
C LEU A 219 11.63 3.22 -0.31
N ALA A 220 10.86 4.32 -0.36
CA ALA A 220 9.85 4.50 -1.40
C ALA A 220 10.47 4.55 -2.81
N ALA A 221 11.60 5.24 -2.98
CA ALA A 221 12.34 5.25 -4.24
C ALA A 221 12.84 3.86 -4.65
N TRP A 222 13.18 3.01 -3.67
CA TRP A 222 13.55 1.61 -3.90
C TRP A 222 12.36 0.80 -4.47
N ASP A 223 11.19 0.90 -3.83
CA ASP A 223 10.00 0.16 -4.25
C ASP A 223 9.59 0.55 -5.68
N LEU A 224 9.72 1.83 -6.05
CA LEU A 224 9.42 2.33 -7.40
C LEU A 224 10.29 1.71 -8.51
N ILE A 225 11.41 1.07 -8.18
CA ILE A 225 12.24 0.35 -9.15
C ILE A 225 11.48 -0.84 -9.74
N GLN A 226 10.64 -1.51 -8.95
CA GLN A 226 9.92 -2.72 -9.36
C GLN A 226 9.03 -2.51 -10.60
N ASN A 227 8.42 -1.34 -10.75
CA ASN A 227 7.65 -1.01 -11.95
C ASN A 227 8.51 -0.80 -13.19
N LYS A 228 9.81 -0.61 -13.03
CA LYS A 228 10.75 -0.24 -14.10
C LYS A 228 11.60 -1.40 -14.62
N ILE A 229 11.82 -2.43 -13.79
CA ILE A 229 12.61 -3.61 -14.16
C ILE A 229 11.84 -4.49 -15.16
N CYS A 230 12.55 -5.39 -15.83
CA CYS A 230 11.92 -6.41 -16.67
C CYS A 230 11.18 -7.45 -15.79
N GLY A 231 10.25 -8.19 -16.40
CA GLY A 231 9.78 -9.47 -15.88
C GLY A 231 10.82 -10.57 -16.12
N ASP A 232 10.41 -11.69 -16.69
CA ASP A 232 11.36 -12.70 -17.14
C ASP A 232 12.19 -12.14 -18.31
N TRP A 233 13.50 -12.25 -18.20
CA TRP A 233 14.40 -11.66 -19.22
C TRP A 233 14.31 -12.34 -20.59
N GLN A 234 13.88 -13.61 -20.63
CA GLN A 234 13.68 -14.36 -21.87
C GLN A 234 14.91 -14.31 -22.81
N GLY A 235 16.11 -14.32 -22.22
CA GLY A 235 17.35 -14.22 -22.96
C GLY A 235 17.73 -12.82 -23.43
N SER A 236 16.99 -11.78 -23.06
CA SER A 236 17.28 -10.40 -23.50
C SER A 236 18.36 -9.74 -22.66
N ILE A 237 19.54 -9.53 -23.20
CA ILE A 237 20.67 -8.84 -22.54
C ILE A 237 20.33 -7.38 -22.17
N LYS A 238 19.36 -6.77 -22.86
CA LYS A 238 18.90 -5.41 -22.54
C LYS A 238 18.31 -5.29 -21.14
N CYS A 239 17.73 -6.37 -20.62
CA CYS A 239 17.10 -6.38 -19.30
C CYS A 239 18.13 -6.21 -18.17
N PRO A 240 19.14 -7.09 -17.99
CA PRO A 240 20.11 -6.90 -16.94
C PRO A 240 20.90 -5.60 -17.06
N LEU A 241 21.18 -5.11 -18.28
CA LEU A 241 21.86 -3.82 -18.45
C LEU A 241 20.99 -2.66 -17.94
N LYS A 242 19.72 -2.61 -18.35
CA LYS A 242 18.77 -1.59 -17.89
C LYS A 242 18.58 -1.63 -16.35
N GLU A 243 18.50 -2.82 -15.80
CA GLU A 243 18.34 -3.00 -14.34
C GLU A 243 19.59 -2.56 -13.58
N ALA A 244 20.80 -2.89 -14.08
CA ALA A 244 22.03 -2.42 -13.48
C ALA A 244 22.10 -0.88 -13.44
N ASP A 245 21.71 -0.21 -14.53
CA ASP A 245 21.66 1.26 -14.59
C ASP A 245 20.68 1.83 -13.53
N LEU A 246 19.52 1.21 -13.35
CA LEU A 246 18.54 1.64 -12.34
C LEU A 246 19.09 1.52 -10.93
N TYR A 247 19.75 0.42 -10.61
CA TYR A 247 20.32 0.18 -9.29
C TYR A 247 21.55 1.06 -9.02
N GLU A 248 22.45 1.28 -9.99
CA GLU A 248 23.56 2.23 -9.85
C GLU A 248 23.04 3.67 -9.64
N LYS A 249 22.01 4.06 -10.39
CA LYS A 249 21.37 5.36 -10.23
C LYS A 249 20.79 5.51 -8.82
N TYR A 250 20.09 4.50 -8.31
CA TYR A 250 19.56 4.54 -6.96
C TYR A 250 20.64 4.80 -5.91
N VAL A 251 21.76 4.08 -5.97
CA VAL A 251 22.87 4.28 -5.02
C VAL A 251 23.52 5.66 -5.14
N THR A 252 23.46 6.26 -6.32
CA THR A 252 23.96 7.62 -6.57
C THR A 252 23.05 8.66 -5.94
N ASP A 253 21.75 8.49 -6.12
CA ASP A 253 20.72 9.42 -5.62
C ASP A 253 20.46 9.26 -4.11
N HIS A 254 20.63 8.03 -3.58
CA HIS A 254 20.32 7.63 -2.20
C HIS A 254 21.48 6.90 -1.52
N PRO A 255 22.67 7.55 -1.37
CA PRO A 255 23.89 6.89 -0.89
C PRO A 255 23.81 6.36 0.55
N ASP A 256 22.96 6.96 1.38
CA ASP A 256 22.76 6.61 2.79
C ASP A 256 21.52 5.73 3.02
N SER A 257 20.87 5.29 1.95
CA SER A 257 19.70 4.41 2.04
C SER A 257 20.04 3.08 2.70
N PRO A 258 19.11 2.51 3.51
CA PRO A 258 19.22 1.15 4.01
C PRO A 258 19.36 0.10 2.88
N ARG A 259 18.92 0.42 1.65
CA ARG A 259 18.98 -0.43 0.46
C ARG A 259 20.21 -0.18 -0.43
N ALA A 260 21.08 0.77 -0.08
CA ALA A 260 22.21 1.13 -0.94
C ALA A 260 23.19 -0.04 -1.18
N ALA A 261 23.49 -0.83 -0.15
CA ALA A 261 24.36 -2.00 -0.28
C ALA A 261 23.75 -3.08 -1.19
N GLU A 262 22.46 -3.37 -1.01
CA GLU A 262 21.68 -4.29 -1.83
C GLU A 262 21.65 -3.85 -3.28
N SER A 263 21.31 -2.58 -3.50
CA SER A 263 21.21 -2.00 -4.84
C SER A 263 22.54 -2.09 -5.61
N LEU A 264 23.64 -1.76 -4.96
CA LEU A 264 24.96 -1.82 -5.62
C LEU A 264 25.36 -3.28 -5.93
N TYR A 265 25.05 -4.22 -5.03
CA TYR A 265 25.23 -5.64 -5.27
C TYR A 265 24.36 -6.14 -6.44
N ASP A 266 23.11 -5.71 -6.49
CA ASP A 266 22.17 -6.07 -7.54
C ASP A 266 22.63 -5.56 -8.91
N ALA A 267 23.20 -4.36 -8.98
CA ALA A 267 23.84 -3.85 -10.19
C ALA A 267 25.02 -4.72 -10.61
N ALA A 268 25.90 -5.10 -9.67
CA ALA A 268 27.05 -5.95 -9.94
C ALA A 268 26.60 -7.33 -10.48
N TRP A 269 25.58 -7.92 -9.87
CA TRP A 269 25.05 -9.21 -10.28
C TRP A 269 24.47 -9.16 -11.70
N ARG A 270 23.71 -8.09 -12.04
CA ARG A 270 23.15 -7.89 -13.39
C ARG A 270 24.25 -7.75 -14.45
N MET A 271 25.32 -7.03 -14.12
CA MET A 271 26.45 -6.88 -15.04
C MET A 271 27.21 -8.21 -15.24
N ALA A 272 27.34 -9.03 -14.20
CA ALA A 272 27.93 -10.36 -14.34
C ALA A 272 27.04 -11.29 -15.18
N ALA A 273 25.72 -11.27 -14.96
CA ALA A 273 24.76 -12.01 -15.79
C ALA A 273 24.82 -11.58 -17.27
N ALA A 274 24.88 -10.26 -17.54
CA ALA A 274 25.05 -9.75 -18.90
C ALA A 274 26.36 -10.26 -19.54
N GLY A 275 27.45 -10.36 -18.76
CA GLY A 275 28.71 -10.93 -19.20
C GLY A 275 28.59 -12.39 -19.64
N ASP A 276 27.83 -13.22 -18.90
CA ASP A 276 27.57 -14.61 -19.28
C ASP A 276 26.67 -14.72 -20.52
N MET A 277 25.66 -13.86 -20.61
CA MET A 277 24.77 -13.80 -21.79
C MET A 277 25.54 -13.40 -23.07
N TYR A 278 26.42 -12.38 -23.01
CA TYR A 278 27.28 -12.00 -24.11
C TYR A 278 28.26 -13.12 -24.52
N ALA A 279 28.81 -13.84 -23.54
CA ALA A 279 29.64 -14.99 -23.81
C ALA A 279 28.86 -16.10 -24.56
N GLY A 280 27.58 -16.30 -24.20
CA GLY A 280 26.68 -17.23 -24.90
C GLY A 280 26.33 -16.79 -26.33
N GLU A 281 26.47 -15.50 -26.67
CA GLU A 281 26.32 -14.95 -28.02
C GLU A 281 27.66 -14.84 -28.80
N ASP A 282 28.72 -15.43 -28.28
CA ASP A 282 30.09 -15.33 -28.82
C ASP A 282 30.68 -13.90 -28.90
N ASP A 283 30.10 -12.95 -28.13
CA ASP A 283 30.62 -11.58 -28.04
C ASP A 283 31.63 -11.43 -26.87
N ALA A 284 32.83 -11.93 -27.10
CA ALA A 284 33.89 -11.96 -26.10
C ALA A 284 34.27 -10.56 -25.57
N LYS A 285 34.14 -9.53 -26.42
CA LYS A 285 34.49 -8.16 -26.05
C LYS A 285 33.49 -7.60 -25.03
N ARG A 286 32.21 -7.63 -25.33
CA ARG A 286 31.15 -7.14 -24.42
C ARG A 286 31.05 -8.01 -23.16
N ALA A 287 31.29 -9.33 -23.27
CA ALA A 287 31.39 -10.21 -22.13
C ALA A 287 32.48 -9.76 -21.14
N ALA A 288 33.71 -9.47 -21.65
CA ALA A 288 34.80 -8.99 -20.83
C ALA A 288 34.52 -7.62 -20.19
N GLU A 289 33.96 -6.67 -20.95
CA GLU A 289 33.55 -5.36 -20.45
C GLU A 289 32.52 -5.45 -19.33
N SER A 290 31.48 -6.26 -19.50
CA SER A 290 30.43 -6.47 -18.49
C SER A 290 30.97 -7.13 -17.22
N ARG A 291 31.84 -8.15 -17.35
CA ARG A 291 32.50 -8.81 -16.21
C ARG A 291 33.44 -7.88 -15.46
N ALA A 292 34.20 -7.02 -16.18
CA ALA A 292 35.04 -6.01 -15.55
C ALA A 292 34.20 -5.02 -14.73
N LYS A 293 33.07 -4.56 -15.28
CA LYS A 293 32.13 -3.67 -14.56
C LYS A 293 31.53 -4.36 -13.34
N ALA A 294 31.13 -5.62 -13.45
CA ALA A 294 30.62 -6.42 -12.32
C ALA A 294 31.65 -6.51 -11.18
N THR A 295 32.92 -6.77 -11.54
CA THR A 295 34.02 -6.81 -10.57
C THR A 295 34.26 -5.46 -9.90
N GLU A 296 34.21 -4.38 -10.66
CA GLU A 296 34.35 -3.01 -10.13
C GLU A 296 33.24 -2.70 -9.12
N LEU A 297 31.97 -2.94 -9.50
CA LEU A 297 30.82 -2.72 -8.63
C LEU A 297 30.87 -3.60 -7.37
N GLY A 298 31.22 -4.88 -7.51
CA GLY A 298 31.38 -5.79 -6.38
C GLY A 298 32.43 -5.29 -5.37
N LYS A 299 33.59 -4.83 -5.85
CA LYS A 299 34.62 -4.23 -4.99
C LYS A 299 34.16 -2.92 -4.34
N GLN A 300 33.31 -2.14 -5.01
CA GLN A 300 32.68 -0.96 -4.39
C GLN A 300 31.72 -1.35 -3.24
N VAL A 301 30.94 -2.44 -3.37
CA VAL A 301 30.10 -2.95 -2.25
C VAL A 301 30.98 -3.29 -1.04
N GLU A 302 32.04 -4.06 -1.25
CA GLU A 302 32.99 -4.43 -0.18
C GLU A 302 33.60 -3.21 0.52
N ALA A 303 34.02 -2.21 -0.25
CA ALA A 303 34.67 -1.01 0.27
C ALA A 303 33.71 -0.07 1.00
N ARG A 304 32.50 0.14 0.46
CA ARG A 304 31.52 1.11 1.02
C ARG A 304 30.68 0.52 2.15
N PHE A 305 30.37 -0.76 2.08
CA PHE A 305 29.44 -1.43 2.99
C PHE A 305 30.01 -2.68 3.69
N PRO A 306 31.24 -2.61 4.25
CA PRO A 306 32.01 -3.77 4.71
C PRO A 306 31.37 -4.57 5.86
N LYS A 307 30.33 -3.99 6.52
CA LYS A 307 29.65 -4.62 7.66
C LYS A 307 28.31 -5.26 7.28
N THR A 308 27.99 -5.33 6.00
CA THR A 308 26.74 -5.93 5.49
C THR A 308 27.03 -7.33 4.93
N ASP A 309 26.00 -8.20 4.90
CA ASP A 309 26.08 -9.49 4.22
C ASP A 309 26.25 -9.32 2.69
N TYR A 310 25.82 -8.18 2.12
CA TYR A 310 26.07 -7.85 0.71
C TYR A 310 27.55 -7.70 0.37
N ALA A 311 28.39 -7.28 1.30
CA ALA A 311 29.86 -7.29 1.09
C ALA A 311 30.39 -8.72 0.89
N ALA A 312 29.92 -9.67 1.70
CA ALA A 312 30.33 -11.07 1.56
C ALA A 312 29.77 -11.71 0.27
N ARG A 313 28.53 -11.38 -0.09
CA ARG A 313 27.93 -11.81 -1.37
C ARG A 313 28.68 -11.23 -2.56
N ALA A 314 29.09 -9.97 -2.50
CA ALA A 314 29.85 -9.30 -3.53
C ALA A 314 31.24 -9.94 -3.71
N ALA A 315 31.96 -10.26 -2.62
CA ALA A 315 33.23 -10.99 -2.67
C ALA A 315 33.06 -12.35 -3.37
N THR A 316 31.98 -13.09 -3.06
CA THR A 316 31.66 -14.36 -3.73
C THR A 316 31.36 -14.14 -5.23
N LEU A 317 30.61 -13.10 -5.59
CA LEU A 317 30.31 -12.77 -6.98
C LEU A 317 31.59 -12.44 -7.75
N VAL A 318 32.46 -11.56 -7.20
CA VAL A 318 33.75 -11.21 -7.80
C VAL A 318 34.60 -12.45 -8.03
N TYR A 319 34.71 -13.33 -7.02
CA TYR A 319 35.42 -14.60 -7.16
C TYR A 319 34.88 -15.47 -8.30
N LYS A 320 33.54 -15.62 -8.39
CA LYS A 320 32.92 -16.38 -9.48
C LYS A 320 33.24 -15.79 -10.85
N VAL A 321 33.15 -14.48 -10.99
CA VAL A 321 33.48 -13.78 -12.25
C VAL A 321 34.95 -13.98 -12.62
N GLU A 322 35.87 -13.84 -11.67
CA GLU A 322 37.31 -14.04 -11.88
C GLU A 322 37.66 -15.50 -12.27
N GLN A 323 36.93 -16.47 -11.74
CA GLN A 323 37.08 -17.88 -12.07
C GLN A 323 36.30 -18.34 -13.29
N SER A 324 35.59 -17.43 -13.95
CA SER A 324 34.67 -17.75 -15.05
C SER A 324 33.60 -18.80 -14.71
N ILE A 325 33.15 -18.79 -13.46
CA ILE A 325 32.02 -19.63 -13.01
C ILE A 325 30.74 -18.91 -13.42
N PRO A 326 29.89 -19.51 -14.26
CA PRO A 326 28.63 -18.89 -14.68
C PRO A 326 27.71 -18.56 -13.50
N ILE A 327 27.02 -17.44 -13.58
CA ILE A 327 26.02 -17.02 -12.61
C ILE A 327 24.62 -16.93 -13.20
N TYR A 328 24.51 -17.07 -14.53
CA TYR A 328 23.25 -17.03 -15.26
C TYR A 328 23.21 -18.18 -16.29
N GLY A 329 22.05 -18.83 -16.42
CA GLY A 329 21.84 -19.93 -17.37
C GLY A 329 22.01 -21.31 -16.73
N SER A 330 22.74 -22.22 -17.40
CA SER A 330 22.76 -23.66 -17.14
C SER A 330 23.38 -24.13 -15.80
N ASP A 331 23.92 -23.24 -14.99
CA ASP A 331 24.59 -23.59 -13.72
C ASP A 331 23.64 -23.58 -12.50
N ARG A 332 22.34 -23.70 -12.74
CA ARG A 332 21.33 -23.76 -11.67
C ARG A 332 20.86 -25.17 -11.32
N ASP A 333 21.54 -26.19 -11.83
CA ASP A 333 21.23 -27.59 -11.53
C ASP A 333 21.90 -28.06 -10.23
#